data_702982de1182c2fd9d5ade7c7bed532f
#
_entry.id   702982de1182c2fd9d5ade7c7bed532f
#
_cell.length_a   1.000
_cell.length_b   1.000
_cell.length_c   1.000
_cell.angle_alpha   90.00
_cell.angle_beta   90.00
_cell.angle_gamma   90.00
#
_symmetry.space_group_name_H-M   'P 1'
#
loop_
_entity.id
_entity.type
_entity.pdbx_description
1 polymer ?
#
loop_
_entity_poly.entity_id
_entity_poly.type
_entity_poly.pdbx_seq_one_letter_code
_entity_poly.pdbx_strand_id
1 'polypeptide(L)'
;MKNFADLTEREVLAVAISSEEEDSRIYMSFAEDLAERYPDSAKIFEEMAEEEKGHRHMLLQMYEQRFGPNLPPIRRDNVKGFLRRRPIWLTKNLSLDTVRKEAETMEFEAERFYAKAAEQAQDVGVRKLLGDLAEMEKGHESLAAKLTDKILSSDVRAEEDRTRKRMFVLQYIQPGLAGLMDGSVSTLAPLFAAAFATHQNWQTFLVGLAASIGAGISMGFAEALSDDGSMTGRGSPWLRGATCGVMTTLGGLGHTLPYLVPDTWPNAFWIATSIAGVVVFFELWVIAYIRARYMDTPFLQAVFQIVLGGVIVLGVGILIGAA
;
A
#
# COMPACT_ATOMS: atom_id res chain seq x y z
N MET A 1 19.60 -21.72 -14.84
CA MET A 1 19.60 -21.76 -13.38
C MET A 1 20.18 -23.09 -12.93
N LYS A 2 21.23 -23.08 -12.11
CA LYS A 2 21.82 -24.28 -11.50
C LYS A 2 20.99 -24.72 -10.30
N ASN A 3 20.99 -26.04 -9.98
CA ASN A 3 20.48 -26.45 -8.67
C ASN A 3 21.52 -26.13 -7.60
N PHE A 4 21.09 -25.85 -6.38
CA PHE A 4 22.01 -25.56 -5.28
C PHE A 4 23.05 -26.69 -5.06
N ALA A 5 22.61 -27.95 -5.16
CA ALA A 5 23.48 -29.11 -4.98
C ALA A 5 24.58 -29.26 -6.04
N ASP A 6 24.43 -28.58 -7.19
CA ASP A 6 25.40 -28.63 -8.29
C ASP A 6 26.45 -27.51 -8.21
N LEU A 7 26.39 -26.67 -7.18
CA LEU A 7 27.34 -25.58 -6.97
C LEU A 7 28.65 -26.09 -6.40
N THR A 8 29.75 -25.61 -6.95
CA THR A 8 31.06 -25.77 -6.33
C THR A 8 31.18 -24.83 -5.11
N GLU A 9 32.04 -25.16 -4.16
CA GLU A 9 32.31 -24.32 -2.99
C GLU A 9 32.70 -22.88 -3.38
N ARG A 10 33.46 -22.74 -4.47
CA ARG A 10 33.82 -21.46 -5.10
C ARG A 10 32.57 -20.67 -5.54
N GLU A 11 31.58 -21.33 -6.14
CA GLU A 11 30.34 -20.72 -6.59
C GLU A 11 29.41 -20.39 -5.40
N VAL A 12 29.37 -21.24 -4.39
CA VAL A 12 28.62 -20.98 -3.15
C VAL A 12 29.08 -19.69 -2.49
N LEU A 13 30.39 -19.53 -2.27
CA LEU A 13 30.95 -18.31 -1.71
C LEU A 13 30.69 -17.08 -2.59
N ALA A 14 30.76 -17.21 -3.92
CA ALA A 14 30.46 -16.10 -4.81
C ALA A 14 28.99 -15.68 -4.79
N VAL A 15 28.06 -16.64 -4.68
CA VAL A 15 26.63 -16.35 -4.47
C VAL A 15 26.43 -15.65 -3.13
N ALA A 16 27.06 -16.14 -2.04
CA ALA A 16 27.02 -15.50 -0.73
C ALA A 16 27.48 -14.03 -0.81
N ILE A 17 28.68 -13.77 -1.33
CA ILE A 17 29.26 -12.42 -1.47
C ILE A 17 28.31 -11.48 -2.23
N SER A 18 27.69 -11.98 -3.31
CA SER A 18 26.76 -11.17 -4.11
C SER A 18 25.42 -10.93 -3.41
N SER A 19 24.98 -11.86 -2.56
CA SER A 19 23.75 -11.71 -1.79
C SER A 19 23.91 -10.65 -0.70
N GLU A 20 25.01 -10.69 0.07
CA GLU A 20 25.30 -9.67 1.08
C GLU A 20 25.40 -8.26 0.49
N GLU A 21 26.00 -8.13 -0.70
CA GLU A 21 26.05 -6.84 -1.39
C GLU A 21 24.66 -6.34 -1.79
N GLU A 22 23.80 -7.23 -2.24
CA GLU A 22 22.40 -6.91 -2.58
C GLU A 22 21.61 -6.54 -1.34
N ASP A 23 21.73 -7.32 -0.27
CA ASP A 23 20.98 -7.15 0.97
C ASP A 23 21.37 -5.86 1.68
N SER A 24 22.66 -5.54 1.77
CA SER A 24 23.14 -4.24 2.24
C SER A 24 22.52 -3.06 1.48
N ARG A 25 22.42 -3.15 0.14
CA ARG A 25 21.81 -2.08 -0.67
C ARG A 25 20.31 -1.95 -0.45
N ILE A 26 19.63 -3.07 -0.25
CA ILE A 26 18.18 -3.09 0.04
C ILE A 26 17.93 -2.43 1.40
N TYR A 27 18.67 -2.80 2.44
CA TYR A 27 18.54 -2.20 3.77
C TYR A 27 18.83 -0.70 3.77
N MET A 28 19.85 -0.27 3.04
CA MET A 28 20.12 1.16 2.87
C MET A 28 18.95 1.89 2.17
N SER A 29 18.37 1.29 1.14
CA SER A 29 17.19 1.85 0.45
C SER A 29 15.97 1.94 1.38
N PHE A 30 15.76 0.96 2.26
CA PHE A 30 14.73 1.02 3.29
C PHE A 30 15.00 2.13 4.31
N ALA A 31 16.24 2.27 4.76
CA ALA A 31 16.65 3.34 5.66
C ALA A 31 16.37 4.72 5.06
N GLU A 32 16.76 4.94 3.82
CA GLU A 32 16.51 6.19 3.09
C GLU A 32 15.01 6.50 2.95
N ASP A 33 14.17 5.51 2.61
CA ASP A 33 12.71 5.69 2.47
C ASP A 33 12.03 5.97 3.81
N LEU A 34 12.55 5.43 4.91
CA LEU A 34 11.98 5.59 6.25
C LEU A 34 12.48 6.82 6.99
N ALA A 35 13.63 7.42 6.60
CA ALA A 35 14.36 8.42 7.38
C ALA A 35 13.50 9.60 7.83
N GLU A 36 12.64 10.14 6.97
CA GLU A 36 11.78 11.27 7.30
C GLU A 36 10.59 10.92 8.20
N ARG A 37 10.07 9.68 8.06
CA ARG A 37 8.83 9.25 8.71
C ARG A 37 9.04 8.43 9.97
N TYR A 38 10.13 7.66 10.01
CA TYR A 38 10.45 6.69 11.03
C TYR A 38 11.98 6.67 11.30
N PRO A 39 12.56 7.77 11.80
CA PRO A 39 14.01 7.94 11.89
C PRO A 39 14.70 6.88 12.76
N ASP A 40 14.07 6.43 13.85
CA ASP A 40 14.64 5.40 14.72
C ASP A 40 14.66 4.04 14.03
N SER A 41 13.60 3.67 13.31
CA SER A 41 13.59 2.46 12.49
C SER A 41 14.55 2.57 11.30
N ALA A 42 14.70 3.74 10.68
CA ALA A 42 15.67 3.96 9.61
C ALA A 42 17.10 3.65 10.07
N LYS A 43 17.47 4.13 11.27
CA LYS A 43 18.79 3.87 11.85
C LYS A 43 19.08 2.39 12.03
N ILE A 44 18.08 1.59 12.38
CA ILE A 44 18.22 0.15 12.50
C ILE A 44 18.56 -0.50 11.15
N PHE A 45 17.88 -0.07 10.08
CA PHE A 45 18.20 -0.56 8.74
C PHE A 45 19.57 -0.07 8.22
N GLU A 46 20.05 1.10 8.65
CA GLU A 46 21.43 1.53 8.42
C GLU A 46 22.43 0.59 9.12
N GLU A 47 22.16 0.24 10.37
CA GLU A 47 22.99 -0.70 11.15
C GLU A 47 23.00 -2.10 10.50
N MET A 48 21.86 -2.63 10.08
CA MET A 48 21.75 -3.89 9.32
C MET A 48 22.55 -3.82 8.01
N ALA A 49 22.41 -2.73 7.24
CA ALA A 49 23.18 -2.55 6.01
C ALA A 49 24.69 -2.58 6.23
N GLU A 50 25.18 -2.08 7.37
CA GLU A 50 26.59 -2.11 7.73
C GLU A 50 27.04 -3.51 8.20
N GLU A 51 26.19 -4.26 8.89
CA GLU A 51 26.43 -5.65 9.24
C GLU A 51 26.60 -6.53 8.02
N GLU A 52 25.74 -6.39 6.97
CA GLU A 52 25.86 -7.12 5.72
C GLU A 52 27.17 -6.80 4.97
N LYS A 53 27.66 -5.56 5.06
CA LYS A 53 28.99 -5.22 4.56
C LYS A 53 30.09 -5.97 5.30
N GLY A 54 29.93 -6.15 6.61
CA GLY A 54 30.83 -6.96 7.44
C GLY A 54 30.84 -8.44 7.02
N HIS A 55 29.66 -9.04 6.84
CA HIS A 55 29.48 -10.41 6.34
C HIS A 55 30.16 -10.59 4.98
N ARG A 56 29.85 -9.68 4.05
CA ARG A 56 30.49 -9.66 2.73
C ARG A 56 32.02 -9.59 2.82
N HIS A 57 32.55 -8.79 3.71
CA HIS A 57 34.00 -8.65 3.89
C HIS A 57 34.64 -9.96 4.36
N MET A 58 34.05 -10.62 5.35
CA MET A 58 34.51 -11.92 5.84
C MET A 58 34.49 -12.99 4.75
N LEU A 59 33.41 -13.06 3.99
CA LEU A 59 33.26 -13.99 2.87
C LEU A 59 34.30 -13.72 1.76
N LEU A 60 34.54 -12.44 1.44
CA LEU A 60 35.50 -12.04 0.42
C LEU A 60 36.93 -12.40 0.83
N GLN A 61 37.32 -12.16 2.07
CA GLN A 61 38.62 -12.56 2.59
C GLN A 61 38.83 -14.08 2.52
N MET A 62 37.85 -14.87 2.92
CA MET A 62 37.89 -16.33 2.80
C MET A 62 38.01 -16.78 1.35
N TYR A 63 37.23 -16.15 0.45
CA TYR A 63 37.27 -16.47 -0.96
C TYR A 63 38.62 -16.17 -1.58
N GLU A 64 39.21 -14.98 -1.36
CA GLU A 64 40.48 -14.54 -1.90
C GLU A 64 41.65 -15.43 -1.42
N GLN A 65 41.68 -15.77 -0.14
CA GLN A 65 42.68 -16.67 0.43
C GLN A 65 42.68 -18.05 -0.22
N ARG A 66 41.49 -18.52 -0.67
CA ARG A 66 41.34 -19.88 -1.14
C ARG A 66 41.35 -20.02 -2.66
N PHE A 67 40.74 -19.08 -3.35
CA PHE A 67 40.48 -19.14 -4.80
C PHE A 67 41.09 -17.98 -5.59
N GLY A 68 41.76 -17.04 -4.92
CA GLY A 68 42.29 -15.83 -5.52
C GLY A 68 41.22 -14.76 -5.79
N PRO A 69 41.57 -13.62 -6.39
CA PRO A 69 40.73 -12.43 -6.44
C PRO A 69 39.58 -12.49 -7.45
N ASN A 70 39.54 -13.51 -8.32
CA ASN A 70 38.57 -13.54 -9.43
C ASN A 70 37.28 -14.26 -9.02
N LEU A 71 36.20 -13.51 -8.75
CA LEU A 71 34.86 -14.05 -8.49
C LEU A 71 34.20 -14.58 -9.77
N PRO A 72 33.58 -15.77 -9.77
CA PRO A 72 32.78 -16.23 -10.89
C PRO A 72 31.49 -15.37 -11.01
N PRO A 73 30.97 -15.12 -12.23
CA PRO A 73 29.79 -14.30 -12.46
C PRO A 73 28.49 -15.08 -12.15
N ILE A 74 28.33 -15.52 -10.91
CA ILE A 74 27.14 -16.22 -10.43
C ILE A 74 26.49 -15.42 -9.30
N ARG A 75 25.17 -15.32 -9.33
CA ARG A 75 24.33 -14.64 -8.34
C ARG A 75 23.18 -15.54 -7.91
N ARG A 76 22.46 -15.16 -6.87
CA ARG A 76 21.27 -15.89 -6.38
C ARG A 76 20.24 -16.17 -7.49
N ASP A 77 20.00 -15.23 -8.42
CA ASP A 77 19.09 -15.41 -9.55
C ASP A 77 19.50 -16.52 -10.53
N ASN A 78 20.76 -16.94 -10.50
CA ASN A 78 21.27 -18.03 -11.30
C ASN A 78 21.08 -19.41 -10.64
N VAL A 79 20.60 -19.44 -9.38
CA VAL A 79 20.46 -20.65 -8.57
C VAL A 79 18.97 -20.93 -8.28
N LYS A 80 18.56 -22.19 -8.38
CA LYS A 80 17.20 -22.60 -8.02
C LYS A 80 17.08 -22.76 -6.51
N GLY A 81 15.93 -22.37 -5.99
CA GLY A 81 15.59 -22.55 -4.57
C GLY A 81 15.57 -21.28 -3.76
N PHE A 82 16.01 -20.16 -4.30
CA PHE A 82 15.76 -18.84 -3.73
C PHE A 82 14.35 -18.34 -4.05
N LEU A 83 13.72 -17.65 -3.13
CA LEU A 83 12.49 -16.91 -3.40
C LEU A 83 12.78 -15.77 -4.38
N ARG A 84 11.87 -15.57 -5.30
CA ARG A 84 11.99 -14.48 -6.25
C ARG A 84 11.57 -13.18 -5.54
N ARG A 85 12.52 -12.36 -5.17
CA ARG A 85 12.25 -11.07 -4.52
C ARG A 85 11.53 -10.13 -5.48
N ARG A 86 10.46 -9.50 -5.01
CA ARG A 86 9.84 -8.37 -5.73
C ARG A 86 10.67 -7.13 -5.39
N PRO A 87 11.03 -6.29 -6.36
CA PRO A 87 11.89 -5.13 -6.09
C PRO A 87 11.13 -4.00 -5.38
N ILE A 88 10.55 -4.28 -4.21
CA ILE A 88 9.76 -3.31 -3.44
C ILE A 88 10.62 -2.14 -2.94
N TRP A 89 11.91 -2.34 -2.74
CA TRP A 89 12.87 -1.28 -2.37
C TRP A 89 13.04 -0.18 -3.42
N LEU A 90 12.55 -0.39 -4.65
CA LEU A 90 12.44 0.65 -5.67
C LEU A 90 11.16 1.48 -5.54
N THR A 91 10.25 1.09 -4.64
CA THR A 91 9.00 1.80 -4.41
C THR A 91 9.17 2.74 -3.22
N LYS A 92 8.83 4.00 -3.39
CA LYS A 92 8.85 5.00 -2.31
C LYS A 92 7.60 4.91 -1.43
N ASN A 93 7.73 5.42 -0.21
CA ASN A 93 6.63 5.50 0.75
C ASN A 93 6.07 4.14 1.18
N LEU A 94 6.93 3.15 1.34
CA LEU A 94 6.55 1.84 1.87
C LEU A 94 6.02 1.98 3.31
N SER A 95 5.08 1.09 3.68
CA SER A 95 4.68 0.99 5.07
C SER A 95 5.79 0.33 5.90
N LEU A 96 5.96 0.77 7.14
CA LEU A 96 6.95 0.20 8.05
C LEU A 96 6.76 -1.33 8.22
N ASP A 97 5.50 -1.78 8.30
CA ASP A 97 5.17 -3.22 8.39
C ASP A 97 5.60 -4.00 7.13
N THR A 98 5.49 -3.37 5.93
CA THR A 98 5.96 -3.99 4.68
C THR A 98 7.48 -4.16 4.68
N VAL A 99 8.20 -3.12 5.09
CA VAL A 99 9.66 -3.12 5.16
C VAL A 99 10.16 -4.15 6.18
N ARG A 100 9.56 -4.20 7.37
CA ARG A 100 9.90 -5.17 8.42
C ARG A 100 9.66 -6.62 7.97
N LYS A 101 8.53 -6.87 7.32
CA LYS A 101 8.21 -8.21 6.81
C LYS A 101 9.17 -8.66 5.70
N GLU A 102 9.59 -7.73 4.85
CA GLU A 102 10.58 -8.06 3.81
C GLU A 102 11.95 -8.36 4.45
N ALA A 103 12.38 -7.56 5.44
CA ALA A 103 13.59 -7.84 6.20
C ALA A 103 13.56 -9.23 6.86
N GLU A 104 12.47 -9.59 7.58
CA GLU A 104 12.31 -10.94 8.13
C GLU A 104 12.45 -12.03 7.06
N THR A 105 11.90 -11.81 5.86
CA THR A 105 11.99 -12.77 4.76
C THR A 105 13.43 -12.88 4.25
N MET A 106 14.16 -11.76 4.19
CA MET A 106 15.57 -11.72 3.75
C MET A 106 16.47 -12.48 4.72
N GLU A 107 16.36 -12.22 6.02
CA GLU A 107 17.10 -12.90 7.09
C GLU A 107 16.83 -14.41 7.10
N PHE A 108 15.55 -14.81 7.02
CA PHE A 108 15.18 -16.22 6.97
C PHE A 108 15.76 -16.95 5.73
N GLU A 109 15.80 -16.28 4.57
CA GLU A 109 16.42 -16.84 3.37
C GLU A 109 17.95 -16.96 3.53
N ALA A 110 18.60 -15.95 4.12
CA ALA A 110 20.04 -15.95 4.36
C ALA A 110 20.43 -17.07 5.34
N GLU A 111 19.75 -17.20 6.49
CA GLU A 111 19.95 -18.30 7.44
C GLU A 111 19.88 -19.66 6.75
N ARG A 112 18.80 -19.92 5.99
CA ARG A 112 18.62 -21.20 5.30
C ARG A 112 19.69 -21.45 4.25
N PHE A 113 20.10 -20.42 3.53
CA PHE A 113 21.16 -20.52 2.54
C PHE A 113 22.49 -20.89 3.23
N TYR A 114 22.87 -20.17 4.29
CA TYR A 114 24.13 -20.41 5.00
C TYR A 114 24.15 -21.76 5.71
N ALA A 115 23.09 -22.16 6.37
CA ALA A 115 22.96 -23.47 7.00
C ALA A 115 23.19 -24.61 5.97
N LYS A 116 22.50 -24.54 4.83
CA LYS A 116 22.63 -25.52 3.78
C LYS A 116 24.00 -25.48 3.09
N ALA A 117 24.59 -24.31 2.94
CA ALA A 117 25.93 -24.14 2.38
C ALA A 117 27.00 -24.73 3.31
N ALA A 118 26.85 -24.54 4.63
CA ALA A 118 27.75 -25.13 5.62
C ALA A 118 27.69 -26.66 5.62
N GLU A 119 26.51 -27.28 5.45
CA GLU A 119 26.37 -28.75 5.33
C GLU A 119 27.12 -29.30 4.12
N GLN A 120 27.18 -28.57 3.01
CA GLN A 120 27.82 -29.00 1.77
C GLN A 120 29.31 -28.67 1.69
N ALA A 121 29.79 -27.74 2.51
CA ALA A 121 31.17 -27.29 2.50
C ALA A 121 32.16 -28.44 2.88
N GLN A 122 33.14 -28.65 2.03
CA GLN A 122 34.18 -29.67 2.26
C GLN A 122 35.30 -29.17 3.16
N ASP A 123 35.65 -27.89 3.00
CA ASP A 123 36.66 -27.24 3.81
C ASP A 123 36.13 -26.87 5.19
N VAL A 124 36.92 -27.16 6.23
CA VAL A 124 36.57 -26.91 7.64
C VAL A 124 36.42 -25.41 7.94
N GLY A 125 37.29 -24.58 7.34
CA GLY A 125 37.25 -23.11 7.55
C GLY A 125 36.03 -22.48 6.88
N VAL A 126 35.71 -22.90 5.64
CA VAL A 126 34.51 -22.46 4.91
C VAL A 126 33.25 -22.92 5.63
N ARG A 127 33.19 -24.18 6.07
CA ARG A 127 32.07 -24.72 6.84
C ARG A 127 31.82 -23.94 8.11
N LYS A 128 32.90 -23.63 8.84
CA LYS A 128 32.79 -22.85 10.08
C LYS A 128 32.25 -21.44 9.80
N LEU A 129 32.83 -20.73 8.83
CA LEU A 129 32.38 -19.37 8.49
C LEU A 129 30.91 -19.34 8.09
N LEU A 130 30.47 -20.26 7.20
CA LEU A 130 29.07 -20.34 6.79
C LEU A 130 28.15 -20.72 7.95
N GLY A 131 28.60 -21.56 8.88
CA GLY A 131 27.84 -21.90 10.09
C GLY A 131 27.73 -20.72 11.06
N ASP A 132 28.82 -19.98 11.24
CA ASP A 132 28.82 -18.77 12.09
C ASP A 132 27.89 -17.69 11.49
N LEU A 133 27.88 -17.52 10.14
CA LEU A 133 26.94 -16.63 9.45
C LEU A 133 25.49 -17.08 9.65
N ALA A 134 25.19 -18.36 9.48
CA ALA A 134 23.83 -18.88 9.71
C ALA A 134 23.31 -18.58 11.13
N GLU A 135 24.17 -18.68 12.16
CA GLU A 135 23.79 -18.31 13.54
C GLU A 135 23.61 -16.80 13.72
N MET A 136 24.38 -15.96 13.02
CA MET A 136 24.20 -14.51 13.03
C MET A 136 22.88 -14.11 12.38
N GLU A 137 22.55 -14.63 11.20
CA GLU A 137 21.29 -14.39 10.51
C GLU A 137 20.06 -14.81 11.33
N LYS A 138 20.15 -15.96 12.00
CA LYS A 138 19.12 -16.40 12.95
C LYS A 138 18.95 -15.45 14.13
N GLY A 139 20.04 -14.84 14.57
CA GLY A 139 20.02 -13.75 15.55
C GLY A 139 19.22 -12.55 15.02
N HIS A 140 19.42 -12.19 13.76
CA HIS A 140 18.77 -11.06 13.08
C HIS A 140 17.28 -11.32 12.83
N GLU A 141 16.85 -12.51 12.42
CA GLU A 141 15.44 -12.89 12.34
C GLU A 141 14.73 -12.63 13.68
N SER A 142 15.36 -13.06 14.79
CA SER A 142 14.85 -12.79 16.13
C SER A 142 14.97 -11.31 16.53
N LEU A 143 15.88 -10.56 15.91
CA LEU A 143 16.09 -9.15 16.16
C LEU A 143 15.06 -8.32 15.37
N ALA A 144 14.79 -8.61 14.10
CA ALA A 144 13.73 -7.97 13.33
C ALA A 144 12.35 -8.13 14.00
N ALA A 145 12.08 -9.31 14.56
CA ALA A 145 10.88 -9.55 15.37
C ALA A 145 10.95 -8.87 16.76
N LYS A 146 12.12 -8.81 17.40
CA LYS A 146 12.35 -8.18 18.72
C LYS A 146 12.67 -6.70 18.64
N LEU A 147 13.08 -6.16 17.49
CA LEU A 147 13.27 -4.72 17.24
C LEU A 147 11.97 -3.95 17.48
N THR A 148 10.83 -4.61 17.22
CA THR A 148 9.55 -4.10 17.66
C THR A 148 9.44 -4.04 19.19
N ASP A 149 10.05 -4.96 19.94
CA ASP A 149 9.77 -5.12 21.38
C ASP A 149 10.87 -4.65 22.34
N LYS A 150 12.12 -4.61 21.96
CA LYS A 150 13.23 -4.36 22.89
C LYS A 150 14.03 -3.07 22.65
N ILE A 151 14.16 -2.58 21.43
CA ILE A 151 15.05 -1.47 21.08
C ILE A 151 14.31 -0.14 21.01
N LEU A 152 13.06 -0.14 20.51
CA LEU A 152 12.26 1.07 20.50
C LEU A 152 11.64 1.29 21.88
N SER A 153 11.91 2.45 22.48
CA SER A 153 11.23 2.87 23.71
C SER A 153 9.71 2.95 23.49
N SER A 154 8.93 2.87 24.56
CA SER A 154 7.47 3.01 24.50
C SER A 154 7.03 4.30 23.78
N ASP A 155 7.83 5.36 23.91
CA ASP A 155 7.55 6.66 23.34
C ASP A 155 7.79 6.68 21.81
N VAL A 156 8.86 6.04 21.34
CA VAL A 156 9.16 5.89 19.89
C VAL A 156 8.08 5.05 19.21
N ARG A 157 7.65 3.94 19.83
CA ARG A 157 6.52 3.14 19.31
C ARG A 157 5.23 3.93 19.22
N ALA A 158 4.93 4.72 20.24
CA ALA A 158 3.74 5.56 20.24
C ALA A 158 3.82 6.60 19.11
N GLU A 159 4.99 7.13 18.80
CA GLU A 159 5.21 8.07 17.69
C GLU A 159 5.10 7.37 16.33
N GLU A 160 5.69 6.20 16.16
CA GLU A 160 5.54 5.37 14.95
C GLU A 160 4.07 5.00 14.71
N ASP A 161 3.33 4.62 15.76
CA ASP A 161 1.90 4.31 15.67
C ASP A 161 1.06 5.53 15.30
N ARG A 162 1.41 6.72 15.80
CA ARG A 162 0.77 7.98 15.41
C ARG A 162 1.03 8.28 13.94
N THR A 163 2.27 8.15 13.50
CA THR A 163 2.67 8.36 12.10
C THR A 163 1.96 7.38 11.17
N ARG A 164 1.88 6.10 11.53
CA ARG A 164 1.14 5.08 10.79
C ARG A 164 -0.35 5.41 10.69
N LYS A 165 -0.99 5.80 11.79
CA LYS A 165 -2.39 6.25 11.79
C LYS A 165 -2.58 7.49 10.91
N ARG A 166 -1.68 8.45 10.99
CA ARG A 166 -1.70 9.66 10.15
C ARG A 166 -1.59 9.28 8.67
N MET A 167 -0.65 8.41 8.31
CA MET A 167 -0.48 7.94 6.92
C MET A 167 -1.71 7.21 6.41
N PHE A 168 -2.33 6.35 7.23
CA PHE A 168 -3.59 5.70 6.87
C PHE A 168 -4.71 6.71 6.57
N VAL A 169 -4.83 7.75 7.40
CA VAL A 169 -5.83 8.81 7.15
C VAL A 169 -5.52 9.56 5.85
N LEU A 170 -4.27 9.92 5.60
CA LEU A 170 -3.86 10.68 4.42
C LEU A 170 -3.97 9.89 3.11
N GLN A 171 -3.71 8.59 3.14
CA GLN A 171 -3.69 7.74 1.93
C GLN A 171 -5.04 7.11 1.59
N TYR A 172 -5.88 6.83 2.60
CA TYR A 172 -7.13 6.10 2.39
C TYR A 172 -8.36 6.90 2.84
N ILE A 173 -8.38 7.39 4.08
CA ILE A 173 -9.59 8.02 4.60
C ILE A 173 -9.88 9.33 3.91
N GLN A 174 -8.88 10.22 3.81
CA GLN A 174 -9.05 11.55 3.25
C GLN A 174 -9.41 11.52 1.75
N PRO A 175 -8.66 10.81 0.86
CA PRO A 175 -9.05 10.70 -0.53
C PRO A 175 -10.33 9.89 -0.74
N GLY A 176 -10.54 8.84 0.06
CA GLY A 176 -11.76 8.05 0.01
C GLY A 176 -13.00 8.86 0.41
N LEU A 177 -12.90 9.69 1.44
CA LEU A 177 -13.97 10.58 1.86
C LEU A 177 -14.26 11.67 0.80
N ALA A 178 -13.20 12.26 0.22
CA ALA A 178 -13.36 13.22 -0.87
C ALA A 178 -14.07 12.59 -2.07
N GLY A 179 -13.66 11.38 -2.45
CA GLY A 179 -14.30 10.62 -3.52
C GLY A 179 -15.75 10.28 -3.21
N LEU A 180 -16.04 9.77 -2.00
CA LEU A 180 -17.40 9.43 -1.59
C LEU A 180 -18.32 10.67 -1.60
N MET A 181 -17.82 11.81 -1.11
CA MET A 181 -18.56 13.08 -1.16
C MET A 181 -18.86 13.51 -2.58
N ASP A 182 -17.85 13.47 -3.46
CA ASP A 182 -18.04 13.85 -4.84
C ASP A 182 -19.04 12.91 -5.53
N GLY A 183 -18.86 11.60 -5.41
CA GLY A 183 -19.73 10.60 -6.01
C GLY A 183 -21.19 10.71 -5.55
N SER A 184 -21.40 10.89 -4.23
CA SER A 184 -22.75 10.98 -3.66
C SER A 184 -23.46 12.33 -3.93
N VAL A 185 -22.73 13.40 -4.29
CA VAL A 185 -23.31 14.72 -4.51
C VAL A 185 -23.33 15.11 -5.99
N SER A 186 -22.19 14.97 -6.69
CA SER A 186 -22.07 15.46 -8.08
C SER A 186 -22.96 14.67 -9.06
N THR A 187 -23.22 13.39 -8.78
CA THR A 187 -24.06 12.55 -9.63
C THR A 187 -25.57 12.73 -9.43
N LEU A 188 -26.00 13.39 -8.33
CA LEU A 188 -27.43 13.64 -8.05
C LEU A 188 -28.09 14.46 -9.16
N ALA A 189 -27.45 15.56 -9.58
CA ALA A 189 -28.05 16.43 -10.58
C ALA A 189 -28.34 15.73 -11.93
N PRO A 190 -27.38 15.06 -12.58
CA PRO A 190 -27.64 14.36 -13.82
C PRO A 190 -28.60 13.18 -13.66
N LEU A 191 -28.52 12.44 -12.53
CA LEU A 191 -29.43 11.32 -12.26
C LEU A 191 -30.86 11.77 -12.10
N PHE A 192 -31.13 12.74 -11.22
CA PHE A 192 -32.50 13.20 -10.98
C PHE A 192 -33.04 14.04 -12.15
N ALA A 193 -32.19 14.77 -12.90
CA ALA A 193 -32.59 15.39 -14.13
C ALA A 193 -33.10 14.35 -15.14
N ALA A 194 -32.35 13.27 -15.36
CA ALA A 194 -32.79 12.19 -16.23
C ALA A 194 -34.08 11.50 -15.72
N ALA A 195 -34.16 11.26 -14.42
CA ALA A 195 -35.30 10.64 -13.78
C ALA A 195 -36.60 11.43 -14.01
N PHE A 196 -36.58 12.73 -13.73
CA PHE A 196 -37.76 13.60 -13.86
C PHE A 196 -38.07 13.97 -15.30
N ALA A 197 -37.07 14.03 -16.21
CA ALA A 197 -37.31 14.30 -17.63
C ALA A 197 -37.90 13.10 -18.36
N THR A 198 -37.48 11.88 -18.04
CA THR A 198 -37.85 10.69 -18.80
C THR A 198 -38.93 9.83 -18.14
N HIS A 199 -39.01 9.82 -16.83
CA HIS A 199 -39.82 8.89 -16.03
C HIS A 199 -39.54 7.42 -16.35
N GLN A 200 -38.36 7.10 -16.93
CA GLN A 200 -37.93 5.77 -17.32
C GLN A 200 -36.74 5.32 -16.49
N ASN A 201 -36.91 4.30 -15.65
CA ASN A 201 -35.90 3.82 -14.72
C ASN A 201 -34.65 3.34 -15.45
N TRP A 202 -34.80 2.59 -16.55
CA TRP A 202 -33.64 2.08 -17.27
C TRP A 202 -32.77 3.19 -17.88
N GLN A 203 -33.36 4.23 -18.44
CA GLN A 203 -32.59 5.38 -18.95
C GLN A 203 -31.90 6.15 -17.82
N THR A 204 -32.61 6.34 -16.71
CA THR A 204 -32.08 6.98 -15.52
C THR A 204 -30.88 6.19 -14.96
N PHE A 205 -31.02 4.86 -14.90
CA PHE A 205 -29.90 3.98 -14.48
C PHE A 205 -28.68 4.15 -15.37
N LEU A 206 -28.83 4.17 -16.69
CA LEU A 206 -27.70 4.34 -17.62
C LEU A 206 -27.01 5.70 -17.46
N VAL A 207 -27.76 6.76 -17.25
CA VAL A 207 -27.21 8.11 -17.00
C VAL A 207 -26.45 8.13 -15.66
N GLY A 208 -27.03 7.58 -14.60
CA GLY A 208 -26.41 7.50 -13.30
C GLY A 208 -25.13 6.62 -13.33
N LEU A 209 -25.16 5.49 -14.02
CA LEU A 209 -24.01 4.61 -14.20
C LEU A 209 -22.86 5.34 -14.93
N ALA A 210 -23.17 6.01 -16.05
CA ALA A 210 -22.18 6.76 -16.81
C ALA A 210 -21.60 7.92 -16.01
N ALA A 211 -22.44 8.67 -15.27
CA ALA A 211 -22.02 9.75 -14.39
C ALA A 211 -21.10 9.23 -13.27
N SER A 212 -21.48 8.12 -12.61
CA SER A 212 -20.71 7.55 -11.50
C SER A 212 -19.33 7.04 -11.93
N ILE A 213 -19.26 6.31 -13.04
CA ILE A 213 -17.98 5.81 -13.57
C ILE A 213 -17.12 6.97 -14.07
N GLY A 214 -17.71 7.91 -14.83
CA GLY A 214 -17.00 9.08 -15.35
C GLY A 214 -16.43 9.95 -14.25
N ALA A 215 -17.22 10.25 -13.22
CA ALA A 215 -16.76 10.98 -12.03
C ALA A 215 -15.64 10.22 -11.31
N GLY A 216 -15.78 8.91 -11.11
CA GLY A 216 -14.77 8.09 -10.48
C GLY A 216 -13.42 8.09 -11.20
N ILE A 217 -13.42 7.95 -12.52
CA ILE A 217 -12.20 8.05 -13.34
C ILE A 217 -11.59 9.45 -13.20
N SER A 218 -12.40 10.50 -13.38
CA SER A 218 -11.93 11.89 -13.31
C SER A 218 -11.32 12.23 -11.96
N MET A 219 -12.02 11.92 -10.86
CA MET A 219 -11.54 12.18 -9.51
C MET A 219 -10.31 11.34 -9.14
N GLY A 220 -10.25 10.10 -9.60
CA GLY A 220 -9.09 9.25 -9.41
C GLY A 220 -7.83 9.84 -10.06
N PHE A 221 -7.91 10.28 -11.29
CA PHE A 221 -6.80 10.95 -11.96
C PHE A 221 -6.49 12.32 -11.35
N ALA A 222 -7.50 13.12 -11.02
CA ALA A 222 -7.29 14.41 -10.38
C ALA A 222 -6.52 14.28 -9.06
N GLU A 223 -6.89 13.33 -8.19
CA GLU A 223 -6.17 13.08 -6.94
C GLU A 223 -4.76 12.51 -7.18
N ALA A 224 -4.59 11.57 -8.13
CA ALA A 224 -3.28 10.99 -8.43
C ALA A 224 -2.28 12.01 -9.01
N LEU A 225 -2.76 12.97 -9.79
CA LEU A 225 -1.93 13.96 -10.46
C LEU A 225 -1.80 15.28 -9.69
N SER A 226 -2.55 15.46 -8.60
CA SER A 226 -2.53 16.70 -7.81
C SER A 226 -1.23 16.95 -7.07
N ASP A 227 -0.54 15.88 -6.66
CA ASP A 227 0.61 15.92 -5.76
C ASP A 227 1.35 14.58 -5.79
N ASP A 228 2.67 14.62 -6.01
CA ASP A 228 3.53 13.42 -6.03
C ASP A 228 3.81 12.83 -4.64
N GLY A 229 3.37 13.52 -3.58
CA GLY A 229 3.54 13.11 -2.20
C GLY A 229 4.90 13.47 -1.59
N SER A 230 5.85 13.95 -2.40
CA SER A 230 7.20 14.27 -1.93
C SER A 230 7.25 15.50 -1.00
N MET A 231 6.45 16.53 -1.31
CA MET A 231 6.39 17.76 -0.51
C MET A 231 5.36 17.70 0.62
N THR A 232 4.28 16.94 0.43
CA THR A 232 3.15 16.92 1.38
C THR A 232 3.20 15.77 2.37
N GLY A 233 4.04 14.79 2.12
CA GLY A 233 4.12 13.55 2.92
C GLY A 233 2.83 12.71 2.90
N ARG A 234 1.95 12.90 1.89
CA ARG A 234 0.66 12.19 1.78
C ARG A 234 0.76 10.78 1.23
N GLY A 235 1.98 10.29 0.98
CA GLY A 235 2.26 8.94 0.50
C GLY A 235 2.00 8.74 -1.00
N SER A 236 1.69 7.51 -1.42
CA SER A 236 1.59 7.15 -2.84
C SER A 236 0.45 7.85 -3.56
N PRO A 237 0.73 8.64 -4.63
CA PRO A 237 -0.30 9.35 -5.42
C PRO A 237 -1.30 8.40 -6.07
N TRP A 238 -0.82 7.30 -6.65
CA TRP A 238 -1.68 6.33 -7.34
C TRP A 238 -2.60 5.58 -6.39
N LEU A 239 -2.15 5.33 -5.15
CA LEU A 239 -2.97 4.70 -4.13
C LEU A 239 -4.09 5.63 -3.68
N ARG A 240 -3.79 6.93 -3.47
CA ARG A 240 -4.79 7.95 -3.15
C ARG A 240 -5.79 8.11 -4.29
N GLY A 241 -5.29 8.20 -5.54
CA GLY A 241 -6.14 8.30 -6.72
C GLY A 241 -7.07 7.10 -6.90
N ALA A 242 -6.55 5.88 -6.76
CA ALA A 242 -7.36 4.66 -6.82
C ALA A 242 -8.44 4.66 -5.72
N THR A 243 -8.07 5.01 -4.48
CA THR A 243 -9.02 5.09 -3.37
C THR A 243 -10.10 6.14 -3.63
N CYS A 244 -9.71 7.33 -4.08
CA CYS A 244 -10.64 8.41 -4.43
C CYS A 244 -11.59 7.99 -5.54
N GLY A 245 -11.08 7.49 -6.67
CA GLY A 245 -11.88 7.10 -7.83
C GLY A 245 -12.85 5.96 -7.55
N VAL A 246 -12.42 4.93 -6.82
CA VAL A 246 -13.29 3.81 -6.40
C VAL A 246 -14.41 4.32 -5.51
N MET A 247 -14.10 5.14 -4.51
CA MET A 247 -15.11 5.67 -3.58
C MET A 247 -16.06 6.65 -4.27
N THR A 248 -15.60 7.44 -5.25
CA THR A 248 -16.48 8.29 -6.09
C THR A 248 -17.46 7.43 -6.87
N THR A 249 -16.97 6.37 -7.52
CA THR A 249 -17.84 5.46 -8.28
C THR A 249 -18.87 4.79 -7.37
N LEU A 250 -18.47 4.29 -6.20
CA LEU A 250 -19.36 3.64 -5.25
C LEU A 250 -20.42 4.60 -4.69
N GLY A 251 -20.03 5.85 -4.36
CA GLY A 251 -20.97 6.89 -3.92
C GLY A 251 -22.03 7.18 -4.96
N GLY A 252 -21.67 7.31 -6.25
CA GLY A 252 -22.64 7.55 -7.32
C GLY A 252 -23.51 6.33 -7.65
N LEU A 253 -22.95 5.12 -7.53
CA LEU A 253 -23.70 3.88 -7.78
C LEU A 253 -24.75 3.60 -6.71
N GLY A 254 -24.54 3.97 -5.45
CA GLY A 254 -25.47 3.68 -4.35
C GLY A 254 -26.89 4.11 -4.66
N HIS A 255 -27.10 5.35 -5.00
CA HIS A 255 -28.42 5.90 -5.34
C HIS A 255 -28.82 5.73 -6.82
N THR A 256 -27.92 5.20 -7.67
CA THR A 256 -28.23 4.84 -9.07
C THR A 256 -28.88 3.45 -9.15
N LEU A 257 -28.42 2.48 -8.33
CA LEU A 257 -28.91 1.10 -8.34
C LEU A 257 -30.44 0.94 -8.16
N PRO A 258 -31.15 1.75 -7.37
CA PRO A 258 -32.61 1.68 -7.25
C PRO A 258 -33.35 1.77 -8.59
N TYR A 259 -32.78 2.46 -9.59
CA TYR A 259 -33.37 2.56 -10.93
C TYR A 259 -33.25 1.29 -11.78
N LEU A 260 -32.75 0.18 -11.21
CA LEU A 260 -32.91 -1.16 -11.78
C LEU A 260 -34.31 -1.77 -11.58
N VAL A 261 -35.19 -1.09 -10.83
CA VAL A 261 -36.60 -1.49 -10.71
C VAL A 261 -37.21 -1.48 -12.10
N PRO A 262 -37.82 -2.61 -12.59
CA PRO A 262 -38.36 -2.71 -13.94
C PRO A 262 -39.48 -1.70 -14.18
N ASP A 263 -39.44 -1.02 -15.31
CA ASP A 263 -40.47 -0.04 -15.74
C ASP A 263 -41.88 -0.67 -15.89
N THR A 264 -41.96 -1.99 -15.93
CA THR A 264 -43.24 -2.73 -15.98
C THR A 264 -44.00 -2.78 -14.65
N TRP A 265 -43.37 -2.40 -13.55
CA TRP A 265 -44.02 -2.40 -12.23
C TRP A 265 -44.94 -1.19 -12.07
N PRO A 266 -46.09 -1.34 -11.35
CA PRO A 266 -46.92 -0.20 -11.00
C PRO A 266 -46.12 0.84 -10.22
N ASN A 267 -46.18 2.10 -10.66
CA ASN A 267 -45.43 3.20 -9.99
C ASN A 267 -43.91 2.99 -9.91
N ALA A 268 -43.29 2.25 -10.84
CA ALA A 268 -41.88 1.93 -10.85
C ALA A 268 -40.96 3.14 -10.62
N PHE A 269 -41.25 4.24 -11.29
CA PHE A 269 -40.54 5.51 -11.15
C PHE A 269 -40.52 6.03 -9.69
N TRP A 270 -41.70 6.09 -9.06
CA TRP A 270 -41.80 6.60 -7.68
C TRP A 270 -41.16 5.64 -6.67
N ILE A 271 -41.22 4.33 -6.90
CA ILE A 271 -40.57 3.33 -6.08
C ILE A 271 -39.05 3.52 -6.16
N ALA A 272 -38.48 3.56 -7.35
CA ALA A 272 -37.05 3.74 -7.57
C ALA A 272 -36.53 5.07 -6.98
N THR A 273 -37.25 6.16 -7.27
CA THR A 273 -36.89 7.51 -6.79
C THR A 273 -36.96 7.61 -5.26
N SER A 274 -37.98 7.02 -4.62
CA SER A 274 -38.08 7.00 -3.18
C SER A 274 -36.93 6.20 -2.51
N ILE A 275 -36.61 5.03 -3.06
CA ILE A 275 -35.48 4.23 -2.57
C ILE A 275 -34.16 5.00 -2.76
N ALA A 276 -33.94 5.62 -3.94
CA ALA A 276 -32.77 6.44 -4.20
C ALA A 276 -32.65 7.60 -3.18
N GLY A 277 -33.76 8.28 -2.87
CA GLY A 277 -33.79 9.33 -1.84
C GLY A 277 -33.38 8.83 -0.44
N VAL A 278 -33.86 7.65 -0.05
CA VAL A 278 -33.48 7.02 1.22
C VAL A 278 -31.99 6.65 1.22
N VAL A 279 -31.46 6.10 0.11
CA VAL A 279 -30.05 5.78 -0.02
C VAL A 279 -29.20 7.05 0.13
N VAL A 280 -29.53 8.12 -0.61
CA VAL A 280 -28.85 9.42 -0.52
C VAL A 280 -28.83 9.92 0.94
N PHE A 281 -29.97 9.85 1.62
CA PHE A 281 -30.04 10.27 3.02
C PHE A 281 -29.01 9.53 3.88
N PHE A 282 -28.94 8.20 3.78
CA PHE A 282 -27.95 7.43 4.54
C PHE A 282 -26.51 7.69 4.09
N GLU A 283 -26.25 7.82 2.80
CA GLU A 283 -24.92 8.18 2.28
C GLU A 283 -24.39 9.48 2.91
N LEU A 284 -25.20 10.54 2.89
CA LEU A 284 -24.82 11.84 3.45
C LEU A 284 -24.56 11.76 4.98
N TRP A 285 -25.31 10.95 5.72
CA TRP A 285 -25.07 10.72 7.15
C TRP A 285 -23.77 9.95 7.40
N VAL A 286 -23.49 8.91 6.61
CA VAL A 286 -22.26 8.14 6.72
C VAL A 286 -21.05 9.02 6.42
N ILE A 287 -21.12 9.85 5.37
CA ILE A 287 -20.07 10.82 5.01
C ILE A 287 -19.82 11.79 6.18
N ALA A 288 -20.90 12.36 6.74
CA ALA A 288 -20.78 13.28 7.86
C ALA A 288 -20.15 12.63 9.10
N TYR A 289 -20.52 11.36 9.38
CA TYR A 289 -19.92 10.61 10.47
C TYR A 289 -18.43 10.34 10.28
N ILE A 290 -18.01 9.88 9.08
CA ILE A 290 -16.60 9.64 8.76
C ILE A 290 -15.81 10.95 8.89
N ARG A 291 -16.34 12.05 8.34
CA ARG A 291 -15.71 13.36 8.44
C ARG A 291 -15.53 13.81 9.89
N ALA A 292 -16.56 13.69 10.70
CA ALA A 292 -16.49 14.06 12.12
C ALA A 292 -15.50 13.18 12.89
N ARG A 293 -15.41 11.88 12.54
CA ARG A 293 -14.56 10.92 13.25
C ARG A 293 -13.06 11.06 12.94
N TYR A 294 -12.71 11.46 11.68
CA TYR A 294 -11.34 11.44 11.21
C TYR A 294 -10.76 12.84 10.86
N MET A 295 -11.59 13.89 10.80
CA MET A 295 -11.17 15.23 10.40
C MET A 295 -11.45 16.31 11.46
N ASP A 296 -11.65 15.92 12.73
CA ASP A 296 -11.89 16.80 13.88
C ASP A 296 -12.97 17.88 13.64
N THR A 297 -13.98 17.57 12.82
CA THR A 297 -15.09 18.47 12.51
C THR A 297 -16.26 18.15 13.43
N PRO A 298 -16.90 19.12 14.10
CA PRO A 298 -18.09 18.86 14.87
C PRO A 298 -19.18 18.18 14.03
N PHE A 299 -19.75 17.09 14.53
CA PHE A 299 -20.67 16.23 13.76
C PHE A 299 -21.86 17.01 13.17
N LEU A 300 -22.50 17.86 13.95
CA LEU A 300 -23.65 18.66 13.49
C LEU A 300 -23.26 19.65 12.37
N GLN A 301 -22.06 20.22 12.44
CA GLN A 301 -21.55 21.09 11.40
C GLN A 301 -21.25 20.31 10.12
N ALA A 302 -20.65 19.10 10.24
CA ALA A 302 -20.40 18.22 9.11
C ALA A 302 -21.72 17.81 8.43
N VAL A 303 -22.73 17.39 9.20
CA VAL A 303 -24.07 17.05 8.70
C VAL A 303 -24.70 18.24 7.97
N PHE A 304 -24.73 19.42 8.60
CA PHE A 304 -25.33 20.61 7.99
C PHE A 304 -24.69 20.95 6.62
N GLN A 305 -23.35 20.96 6.56
CA GLN A 305 -22.63 21.31 5.33
C GLN A 305 -22.90 20.30 4.20
N ILE A 306 -22.87 19.00 4.52
CA ILE A 306 -23.01 17.92 3.53
C ILE A 306 -24.48 17.82 3.06
N VAL A 307 -25.42 17.84 3.99
CA VAL A 307 -26.86 17.77 3.65
C VAL A 307 -27.30 19.01 2.86
N LEU A 308 -26.86 20.20 3.24
CA LEU A 308 -27.16 21.43 2.50
C LEU A 308 -26.64 21.34 1.05
N GLY A 309 -25.40 20.89 0.86
CA GLY A 309 -24.83 20.67 -0.47
C GLY A 309 -25.64 19.67 -1.30
N GLY A 310 -25.97 18.51 -0.72
CA GLY A 310 -26.80 17.48 -1.35
C GLY A 310 -28.21 17.98 -1.75
N VAL A 311 -28.87 18.71 -0.85
CA VAL A 311 -30.20 19.28 -1.12
C VAL A 311 -30.17 20.30 -2.26
N ILE A 312 -29.14 21.15 -2.32
CA ILE A 312 -29.00 22.13 -3.41
C ILE A 312 -28.82 21.41 -4.75
N VAL A 313 -27.91 20.44 -4.83
CA VAL A 313 -27.63 19.71 -6.08
C VAL A 313 -28.83 18.87 -6.50
N LEU A 314 -29.50 18.21 -5.57
CA LEU A 314 -30.75 17.48 -5.81
C LEU A 314 -31.82 18.41 -6.38
N GLY A 315 -32.03 19.58 -5.74
CA GLY A 315 -32.99 20.59 -6.22
C GLY A 315 -32.71 21.08 -7.63
N VAL A 316 -31.44 21.34 -7.95
CA VAL A 316 -31.02 21.72 -9.31
C VAL A 316 -31.35 20.59 -10.32
N GLY A 317 -31.03 19.33 -9.97
CA GLY A 317 -31.36 18.19 -10.83
C GLY A 317 -32.84 18.06 -11.12
N ILE A 318 -33.70 18.17 -10.09
CA ILE A 318 -35.18 18.12 -10.24
C ILE A 318 -35.67 19.29 -11.10
N LEU A 319 -35.21 20.51 -10.88
CA LEU A 319 -35.60 21.68 -11.65
C LEU A 319 -35.25 21.54 -13.13
N ILE A 320 -34.05 21.04 -13.44
CA ILE A 320 -33.63 20.80 -14.82
C ILE A 320 -34.48 19.70 -15.48
N GLY A 321 -34.81 18.63 -14.76
CA GLY A 321 -35.57 17.52 -15.28
C GLY A 321 -37.08 17.81 -15.43
N ALA A 322 -37.60 18.79 -14.68
CA ALA A 322 -39.00 19.19 -14.71
C ALA A 322 -39.28 20.34 -15.69
N ALA A 323 -38.25 20.97 -16.31
CA ALA A 323 -38.36 22.04 -17.28
C ALA A 323 -38.65 21.49 -18.69
#